data_4fe9ead205982948ba5b8acc5fd84d29
#
_entry.id   4fe9ead205982948ba5b8acc5fd84d29
#
_cell.length_a   1.000
_cell.length_b   1.000
_cell.length_c   1.000
_cell.angle_alpha   90.00
_cell.angle_beta   90.00
_cell.angle_gamma   90.00
#
_symmetry.space_group_name_H-M   'P 1'
#
loop_
_entity.id
_entity.type
_entity.pdbx_description
1 polymer ?
#
loop_
_entity_poly.entity_id
_entity_poly.type
_entity_poly.pdbx_seq_one_letter_code
_entity_poly.pdbx_strand_id
1 'polypeptide(L)'
;MDALIRKLIQKYKTNCPFELAKSLNITIWFRDLGKSTRGLYMKKLRRRYIVIHEGLDEHWQRFVCAHELGHDRLHPGLSRFWLEETSLHNAGKYERQANKFAIRLLTAGDRLGQGDTIRDFLKRNGIPVEMERFYF
;
A
#
# COMPACT_ATOMS: atom_id res chain seq x y z
N MET A 1 -7.85 10.21 6.54
CA MET A 1 -7.11 9.44 5.53
C MET A 1 -7.01 10.20 4.20
N ASP A 2 -8.11 10.65 3.65
CA ASP A 2 -8.09 11.36 2.37
C ASP A 2 -7.29 12.67 2.42
N ALA A 3 -7.39 13.43 3.51
CA ALA A 3 -6.62 14.66 3.69
C ALA A 3 -5.12 14.38 3.73
N LEU A 4 -4.71 13.29 4.37
CA LEU A 4 -3.31 12.88 4.42
C LEU A 4 -2.79 12.55 3.01
N ILE A 5 -3.57 11.79 2.25
CA ILE A 5 -3.19 11.41 0.88
C ILE A 5 -3.08 12.65 -0.01
N ARG A 6 -4.04 13.56 0.06
CA ARG A 6 -3.98 14.82 -0.70
C ARG A 6 -2.73 15.63 -0.38
N LYS A 7 -2.38 15.73 0.91
CA LYS A 7 -1.17 16.46 1.32
C LYS A 7 0.10 15.82 0.79
N LEU A 8 0.18 14.48 0.82
CA LEU A 8 1.32 13.76 0.26
C LEU A 8 1.47 14.05 -1.23
N ILE A 9 0.37 13.93 -1.98
CA ILE A 9 0.41 14.14 -3.43
C ILE A 9 0.74 15.59 -3.76
N GLN A 10 0.19 16.56 -3.03
CA GLN A 10 0.47 17.97 -3.24
C GLN A 10 1.95 18.30 -2.98
N LYS A 11 2.50 17.73 -1.93
CA LYS A 11 3.88 18.00 -1.55
C LYS A 11 4.89 17.38 -2.50
N TYR A 12 4.68 16.14 -2.87
CA TYR A 12 5.66 15.36 -3.64
C TYR A 12 5.32 15.24 -5.12
N LYS A 13 4.15 15.71 -5.53
CA LYS A 13 3.71 15.75 -6.92
C LYS A 13 3.61 14.39 -7.60
N THR A 14 3.25 13.37 -6.85
CA THR A 14 3.11 12.01 -7.36
C THR A 14 2.20 11.20 -6.44
N ASN A 15 1.54 10.18 -6.99
CA ASN A 15 0.87 9.15 -6.21
C ASN A 15 1.57 7.77 -6.35
N CYS A 16 2.75 7.74 -6.95
CA CYS A 16 3.52 6.52 -7.06
C CYS A 16 4.11 6.18 -5.69
N PRO A 17 3.78 5.01 -5.12
CA PRO A 17 4.25 4.67 -3.78
C PRO A 17 5.77 4.54 -3.69
N PHE A 18 6.44 4.11 -4.77
CA PHE A 18 7.89 4.02 -4.78
C PHE A 18 8.55 5.40 -4.73
N GLU A 19 8.02 6.35 -5.49
CA GLU A 19 8.53 7.72 -5.47
C GLU A 19 8.26 8.40 -4.14
N LEU A 20 7.08 8.19 -3.55
CA LEU A 20 6.75 8.73 -2.24
C LEU A 20 7.67 8.17 -1.16
N ALA A 21 7.90 6.85 -1.17
CA ALA A 21 8.80 6.22 -0.21
C ALA A 21 10.21 6.81 -0.30
N LYS A 22 10.71 6.98 -1.52
CA LYS A 22 12.02 7.59 -1.75
C LYS A 22 12.07 9.01 -1.20
N SER A 23 11.05 9.82 -1.47
CA SER A 23 10.96 11.21 -1.02
C SER A 23 10.86 11.30 0.51
N LEU A 24 10.30 10.29 1.17
CA LEU A 24 10.16 10.21 2.62
C LEU A 24 11.37 9.53 3.29
N ASN A 25 12.41 9.22 2.54
CA ASN A 25 13.61 8.54 3.04
C ASN A 25 13.33 7.14 3.60
N ILE A 26 12.38 6.43 2.99
CA ILE A 26 12.10 5.04 3.31
C ILE A 26 12.86 4.17 2.32
N THR A 27 13.65 3.24 2.83
CA THR A 27 14.43 2.30 2.00
C THR A 27 13.52 1.17 1.52
N ILE A 28 13.55 0.88 0.23
CA ILE A 28 12.78 -0.23 -0.35
C ILE A 28 13.75 -1.34 -0.75
N TRP A 29 13.45 -2.55 -0.27
CA TRP A 29 14.17 -3.75 -0.65
C TRP A 29 13.23 -4.76 -1.28
N PHE A 30 13.73 -5.48 -2.27
CA PHE A 30 13.06 -6.64 -2.84
C PHE A 30 13.81 -7.88 -2.39
N ARG A 31 13.14 -8.79 -1.71
CA ARG A 31 13.75 -9.98 -1.11
C ARG A 31 12.80 -11.16 -1.23
N ASP A 32 13.35 -12.35 -1.12
CA ASP A 32 12.54 -13.55 -0.98
C ASP A 32 12.00 -13.61 0.44
N LEU A 33 10.70 -13.44 0.59
CA LEU A 33 10.02 -13.47 1.89
C LEU A 33 9.31 -14.80 2.15
N GLY A 34 9.57 -15.81 1.33
CA GLY A 34 8.95 -17.11 1.47
C GLY A 34 7.62 -17.20 0.75
N LYS A 35 6.80 -18.20 1.10
CA LYS A 35 5.59 -18.54 0.36
C LYS A 35 4.35 -17.73 0.77
N SER A 36 4.31 -17.18 1.98
CA SER A 36 3.10 -16.57 2.51
C SER A 36 3.22 -15.08 2.80
N THR A 37 4.41 -14.54 2.85
CA THR A 37 4.63 -13.12 3.16
C THR A 37 4.83 -12.32 1.89
N ARG A 38 3.99 -11.31 1.68
CA ARG A 38 4.09 -10.43 0.50
C ARG A 38 4.90 -9.18 0.77
N GLY A 39 4.89 -8.69 1.99
CA GLY A 39 5.62 -7.48 2.34
C GLY A 39 5.88 -7.37 3.81
N LEU A 40 6.75 -6.43 4.14
CA LEU A 40 7.13 -6.11 5.51
C LEU A 40 7.40 -4.62 5.62
N TYR A 41 6.83 -3.99 6.64
CA TYR A 41 7.25 -2.66 7.07
C TYR A 41 8.05 -2.79 8.35
N MET A 42 9.16 -2.09 8.44
CA MET A 42 10.01 -2.10 9.63
C MET A 42 10.59 -0.72 9.88
N LYS A 43 10.52 -0.28 11.12
CA LYS A 43 11.21 0.91 11.60
C LYS A 43 12.18 0.49 12.70
N LYS A 44 13.47 0.74 12.48
CA LYS A 44 14.52 0.42 13.46
C LYS A 44 15.37 1.65 13.68
N LEU A 45 15.35 2.16 14.92
CA LEU A 45 15.99 3.42 15.27
C LEU A 45 15.36 4.55 14.42
N ARG A 46 16.15 5.24 13.63
CA ARG A 46 15.66 6.31 12.73
C ARG A 46 15.48 5.85 11.30
N ARG A 47 15.70 4.56 11.02
CA ARG A 47 15.64 4.02 9.67
C ARG A 47 14.32 3.29 9.45
N ARG A 48 13.73 3.50 8.28
CA ARG A 48 12.47 2.87 7.90
C ARG A 48 12.67 2.08 6.61
N TYR A 49 12.06 0.91 6.58
CA TYR A 49 12.22 -0.03 5.48
C TYR A 49 10.87 -0.57 5.03
N ILE A 50 10.71 -0.68 3.72
CA ILE A 50 9.63 -1.44 3.11
C ILE A 50 10.32 -2.57 2.35
N VAL A 51 9.99 -3.82 2.68
CA VAL A 51 10.51 -4.99 1.98
C VAL A 51 9.37 -5.64 1.22
N ILE A 52 9.57 -5.88 -0.06
CA ILE A 52 8.57 -6.42 -0.96
C ILE A 52 9.06 -7.78 -1.45
N HIS A 53 8.17 -8.78 -1.42
CA HIS A 53 8.52 -10.10 -1.93
C HIS A 53 8.84 -10.00 -3.43
N GLU A 54 10.04 -10.44 -3.80
CA GLU A 54 10.57 -10.26 -5.15
C GLU A 54 9.84 -11.07 -6.23
N GLY A 55 9.15 -12.14 -5.81
CA GLY A 55 8.41 -12.99 -6.74
C GLY A 55 7.02 -12.48 -7.14
N LEU A 56 6.57 -11.34 -6.60
CA LEU A 56 5.27 -10.78 -6.95
C LEU A 56 5.31 -10.11 -8.31
N ASP A 57 4.15 -10.08 -9.02
CA ASP A 57 4.03 -9.29 -10.23
C ASP A 57 4.03 -7.78 -9.93
N GLU A 58 4.12 -6.96 -10.96
CA GLU A 58 4.23 -5.51 -10.80
C GLU A 58 3.04 -4.89 -10.08
N HIS A 59 1.83 -5.37 -10.34
CA HIS A 59 0.62 -4.85 -9.68
C HIS A 59 0.66 -5.12 -8.18
N TRP A 60 1.03 -6.33 -7.80
CA TRP A 60 1.17 -6.68 -6.40
C TRP A 60 2.33 -5.94 -5.73
N GLN A 61 3.47 -5.81 -6.41
CA GLN A 61 4.60 -5.06 -5.86
C GLN A 61 4.21 -3.62 -5.55
N ARG A 62 3.49 -2.99 -6.48
CA ARG A 62 3.03 -1.61 -6.31
C ARG A 62 2.01 -1.51 -5.18
N PHE A 63 1.07 -2.44 -5.12
CA PHE A 63 0.09 -2.46 -4.03
C PHE A 63 0.73 -2.66 -2.68
N VAL A 64 1.66 -3.62 -2.56
CA VAL A 64 2.37 -3.89 -1.31
C VAL A 64 3.15 -2.66 -0.87
N CYS A 65 3.83 -1.99 -1.78
CA CYS A 65 4.55 -0.76 -1.45
C CYS A 65 3.60 0.30 -0.87
N ALA A 66 2.45 0.51 -1.51
CA ALA A 66 1.45 1.46 -1.03
C ALA A 66 0.87 1.06 0.33
N HIS A 67 0.64 -0.24 0.55
CA HIS A 67 0.14 -0.78 1.81
C HIS A 67 1.13 -0.51 2.95
N GLU A 68 2.41 -0.84 2.73
CA GLU A 68 3.43 -0.63 3.76
C GLU A 68 3.67 0.85 4.04
N LEU A 69 3.58 1.68 2.99
CA LEU A 69 3.61 3.13 3.16
C LEU A 69 2.45 3.61 4.04
N GLY A 70 1.29 2.97 3.92
CA GLY A 70 0.14 3.24 4.77
C GLY A 70 0.45 3.02 6.25
N HIS A 71 1.15 1.95 6.58
CA HIS A 71 1.59 1.71 7.97
C HIS A 71 2.51 2.81 8.46
N ASP A 72 3.45 3.24 7.61
CA ASP A 72 4.36 4.32 7.98
C ASP A 72 3.60 5.61 8.32
N ARG A 73 2.58 5.95 7.55
CA ARG A 73 1.85 7.20 7.70
C ARG A 73 0.76 7.15 8.76
N LEU A 74 0.09 6.00 8.92
CA LEU A 74 -1.08 5.88 9.79
C LEU A 74 -0.76 5.30 11.17
N HIS A 75 0.33 4.57 11.30
CA HIS A 75 0.65 3.83 12.52
C HIS A 75 2.05 4.16 13.05
N PRO A 76 2.35 5.45 13.30
CA PRO A 76 3.72 5.87 13.61
C PRO A 76 4.28 5.32 14.93
N GLY A 77 3.42 4.88 15.83
CA GLY A 77 3.87 4.28 17.10
C GLY A 77 4.25 2.81 17.00
N LEU A 78 4.05 2.19 15.86
CA LEU A 78 4.32 0.77 15.65
C LEU A 78 5.50 0.61 14.71
N SER A 79 6.38 -0.34 15.04
CA SER A 79 7.70 -0.45 14.39
C SER A 79 7.84 -1.63 13.44
N ARG A 80 6.85 -2.52 13.36
CA ARG A 80 6.91 -3.69 12.48
C ARG A 80 5.53 -4.19 12.10
N PHE A 81 5.35 -4.44 10.79
CA PHE A 81 4.16 -5.05 10.22
C PHE A 81 4.56 -6.06 9.15
N TRP A 82 3.87 -7.20 9.12
CA TRP A 82 4.02 -8.23 8.10
C TRP A 82 2.71 -8.35 7.31
N LEU A 83 2.77 -8.25 5.99
CA LEU A 83 1.62 -8.50 5.14
C LEU A 83 1.64 -9.97 4.70
N GLU A 84 0.84 -10.77 5.37
CA GLU A 84 0.69 -12.19 5.07
C GLU A 84 -0.43 -12.40 4.06
N GLU A 85 -0.32 -13.48 3.27
CA GLU A 85 -1.39 -13.84 2.34
C GLU A 85 -2.72 -14.07 3.06
N THR A 86 -2.68 -14.68 4.23
CA THR A 86 -3.88 -14.95 5.04
C THR A 86 -4.57 -13.69 5.56
N SER A 87 -3.86 -12.56 5.63
CA SER A 87 -4.46 -11.31 6.11
C SER A 87 -5.50 -10.75 5.15
N LEU A 88 -5.57 -11.25 3.91
CA LEU A 88 -6.63 -10.90 2.97
C LEU A 88 -8.01 -11.36 3.47
N HIS A 89 -8.04 -12.44 4.24
CA HIS A 89 -9.30 -13.03 4.73
C HIS A 89 -9.61 -12.64 6.18
N ASN A 90 -8.59 -12.37 6.98
CA ASN A 90 -8.71 -12.07 8.40
C ASN A 90 -7.91 -10.82 8.78
N ALA A 91 -8.06 -9.75 8.01
CA ALA A 91 -7.32 -8.53 8.26
C ALA A 91 -7.75 -7.88 9.57
N GLY A 92 -6.79 -7.61 10.45
CA GLY A 92 -7.00 -6.81 11.64
C GLY A 92 -7.20 -5.33 11.31
N LYS A 93 -7.45 -4.54 12.35
CA LYS A 93 -7.76 -3.12 12.21
C LYS A 93 -6.68 -2.35 11.41
N TYR A 94 -5.41 -2.53 11.78
CA TYR A 94 -4.33 -1.81 11.13
C TYR A 94 -4.11 -2.26 9.68
N GLU A 95 -4.29 -3.55 9.42
CA GLU A 95 -4.18 -4.09 8.07
C GLU A 95 -5.29 -3.56 7.17
N ARG A 96 -6.54 -3.49 7.68
CA ARG A 96 -7.64 -2.91 6.93
C ARG A 96 -7.39 -1.45 6.60
N GLN A 97 -6.87 -0.69 7.57
CA GLN A 97 -6.54 0.73 7.35
C GLN A 97 -5.45 0.90 6.30
N ALA A 98 -4.40 0.07 6.35
CA ALA A 98 -3.32 0.12 5.37
C ALA A 98 -3.81 -0.26 3.97
N ASN A 99 -4.70 -1.25 3.86
CA ASN A 99 -5.30 -1.63 2.59
C ASN A 99 -6.15 -0.50 2.01
N LYS A 100 -6.95 0.17 2.83
CA LYS A 100 -7.75 1.33 2.39
C LYS A 100 -6.84 2.47 1.93
N PHE A 101 -5.79 2.74 2.69
CA PHE A 101 -4.81 3.75 2.30
C PHE A 101 -4.22 3.45 0.93
N ALA A 102 -3.81 2.21 0.70
CA ALA A 102 -3.23 1.81 -0.56
C ALA A 102 -4.21 2.02 -1.72
N ILE A 103 -5.46 1.59 -1.56
CA ILE A 103 -6.47 1.75 -2.60
C ILE A 103 -6.69 3.24 -2.91
N ARG A 104 -6.84 4.06 -1.89
CA ARG A 104 -7.11 5.50 -2.08
C ARG A 104 -5.93 6.24 -2.68
N LEU A 105 -4.72 5.87 -2.28
CA LEU A 105 -3.51 6.46 -2.88
C LEU A 105 -3.40 6.11 -4.35
N LEU A 106 -3.56 4.84 -4.69
CA LEU A 106 -3.38 4.36 -6.06
C LEU A 106 -4.50 4.78 -7.00
N THR A 107 -5.67 5.13 -6.47
CA THR A 107 -6.79 5.62 -7.28
C THR A 107 -6.95 7.14 -7.23
N ALA A 108 -6.06 7.87 -6.58
CA ALA A 108 -6.23 9.30 -6.31
C ALA A 108 -6.34 10.15 -7.57
N GLY A 109 -5.80 9.71 -8.71
CA GLY A 109 -5.90 10.42 -9.99
C GLY A 109 -7.14 10.06 -10.81
N ASP A 110 -8.04 9.25 -10.27
CA ASP A 110 -9.18 8.73 -11.00
C ASP A 110 -10.44 8.84 -10.15
N ARG A 111 -11.60 8.68 -10.78
CA ARG A 111 -12.90 8.68 -10.12
C ARG A 111 -13.75 7.53 -10.61
N LEU A 112 -14.53 6.95 -9.69
CA LEU A 112 -15.54 5.97 -10.04
C LEU A 112 -16.62 6.67 -10.87
N GLY A 113 -16.72 6.32 -12.13
CA GLY A 113 -17.66 6.93 -13.05
C GLY A 113 -19.02 6.27 -13.04
N GLN A 114 -19.98 6.93 -13.68
CA GLN A 114 -21.30 6.35 -13.88
C GLN A 114 -21.18 5.11 -14.75
N GLY A 115 -21.72 4.00 -14.29
CA GLY A 115 -21.64 2.72 -15.00
C GLY A 115 -20.39 1.90 -14.68
N ASP A 116 -19.44 2.44 -13.92
CA ASP A 116 -18.27 1.68 -13.48
C ASP A 116 -18.65 0.75 -12.32
N THR A 117 -18.15 -0.48 -12.36
CA THR A 117 -18.12 -1.31 -11.15
C THR A 117 -16.87 -0.96 -10.35
N ILE A 118 -16.88 -1.26 -9.06
CA ILE A 118 -15.70 -1.09 -8.22
C ILE A 118 -14.54 -1.92 -8.79
N ARG A 119 -14.83 -3.14 -9.22
CA ARG A 119 -13.83 -4.03 -9.82
C ARG A 119 -13.16 -3.42 -11.05
N ASP A 120 -13.94 -2.84 -11.96
CA ASP A 120 -13.41 -2.16 -13.16
C ASP A 120 -12.52 -0.99 -12.78
N PHE A 121 -12.96 -0.21 -11.79
CA PHE A 121 -12.21 0.95 -11.28
C PHE A 121 -10.85 0.53 -10.71
N LEU A 122 -10.84 -0.48 -9.87
CA LEU A 122 -9.60 -0.99 -9.29
C LEU A 122 -8.68 -1.59 -10.36
N LYS A 123 -9.26 -2.36 -11.28
CA LYS A 123 -8.49 -3.02 -12.32
C LYS A 123 -7.76 -2.03 -13.23
N ARG A 124 -8.45 -0.96 -13.67
CA ARG A 124 -7.80 0.04 -14.54
C ARG A 124 -6.74 0.86 -13.80
N ASN A 125 -6.78 0.89 -12.47
CA ASN A 125 -5.75 1.53 -11.66
C ASN A 125 -4.67 0.55 -11.20
N GLY A 126 -4.64 -0.66 -11.78
CA GLY A 126 -3.60 -1.64 -11.52
C GLY A 126 -3.67 -2.31 -10.16
N ILE A 127 -4.83 -2.28 -9.50
CA ILE A 127 -5.00 -2.86 -8.16
C ILE A 127 -5.52 -4.29 -8.31
N PRO A 128 -4.88 -5.26 -7.60
CA PRO A 128 -5.38 -6.64 -7.63
C PRO A 128 -6.84 -6.73 -7.20
N VAL A 129 -7.64 -7.49 -7.94
CA VAL A 129 -9.10 -7.59 -7.70
C VAL A 129 -9.44 -8.17 -6.33
N GLU A 130 -8.53 -8.97 -5.75
CA GLU A 130 -8.70 -9.52 -4.41
C GLU A 130 -8.83 -8.43 -3.35
N MET A 131 -8.38 -7.20 -3.65
CA MET A 131 -8.44 -6.06 -2.73
C MET A 131 -9.77 -5.32 -2.76
N GLU A 132 -10.71 -5.74 -3.61
CA GLU A 132 -12.03 -5.12 -3.74
C GLU A 132 -12.76 -4.98 -2.40
N ARG A 133 -12.62 -5.97 -1.54
CA ARG A 133 -13.27 -5.98 -0.22
C ARG A 133 -12.83 -4.83 0.69
N PHE A 134 -11.69 -4.21 0.41
CA PHE A 134 -11.15 -3.12 1.23
C PHE A 134 -11.47 -1.73 0.67
N TYR A 135 -12.23 -1.66 -0.41
CA TYR A 135 -12.59 -0.39 -1.03
C TYR A 135 -13.40 0.49 -0.08
N PHE A 136 -14.31 -0.11 0.68
CA PHE A 136 -15.10 0.58 1.67
C PHE A 136 -14.37 0.61 3.02
#